data_e011c51ec95378bb838b613e3f7937cb
#
_entry.id   e011c51ec95378bb838b613e3f7937cb
#
_cell.length_a   1.000
_cell.length_b   1.000
_cell.length_c   1.000
_cell.angle_alpha   90.00
_cell.angle_beta   90.00
_cell.angle_gamma   90.00
#
_symmetry.space_group_name_H-M   'P 1'
#
loop_
_entity.id
_entity.type
_entity.pdbx_description
1 polymer ?
#
loop_
_entity_poly.entity_id
_entity_poly.type
_entity_poly.pdbx_seq_one_letter_code
_entity_poly.pdbx_strand_id
1 'polypeptide(L)'
;FTHKNQQSIIDHREVGTHANTFAEALRASLREDPDIVLVGEMRDLDTIYNAIKAAETGALVFGTLHTNSAAKTIDRIIDVFPAKQQDTIRAMLSESIKAVVAQLLLKKIGGGRVAVHEILISQAGFSNIIREGKTSQINNYIQTGKDVGMQTMDSALVKLLEDGLIDKATAKEVCHDPITLRSYGFDL
;
A
#
# COMPACT_ATOMS: atom_id res chain seq x y z
N PHE A 1 10.40 -4.64 -15.91
CA PHE A 1 9.25 -4.55 -16.80
C PHE A 1 9.18 -3.16 -17.42
N THR A 2 9.26 -3.07 -18.76
CA THR A 2 9.30 -1.79 -19.46
C THR A 2 7.96 -1.52 -20.13
N HIS A 3 7.30 -0.43 -19.76
CA HIS A 3 6.05 -0.01 -20.37
C HIS A 3 6.32 0.71 -21.69
N LYS A 4 5.51 0.44 -22.71
CA LYS A 4 5.61 1.11 -24.01
C LYS A 4 4.70 2.33 -24.05
N ASN A 5 5.14 3.38 -24.75
CA ASN A 5 4.30 4.54 -25.05
C ASN A 5 3.07 4.08 -25.86
N GLN A 6 1.87 4.53 -25.42
CA GLN A 6 0.63 4.34 -26.15
C GLN A 6 -0.11 5.67 -26.28
N GLN A 7 -0.94 6.03 -25.28
CA GLN A 7 -1.63 7.32 -25.22
C GLN A 7 -0.84 8.36 -24.42
N SER A 8 0.06 7.91 -23.55
CA SER A 8 0.91 8.76 -22.71
C SER A 8 2.36 8.59 -23.09
N ILE A 9 3.15 9.64 -22.90
CA ILE A 9 4.61 9.59 -22.95
C ILE A 9 5.10 8.93 -21.67
N ILE A 10 5.88 7.84 -21.80
CA ILE A 10 6.43 7.13 -20.65
C ILE A 10 7.95 7.22 -20.72
N ASP A 11 8.54 7.86 -19.73
CA ASP A 11 9.98 7.93 -19.56
C ASP A 11 10.44 6.90 -18.51
N HIS A 12 11.46 6.11 -18.86
CA HIS A 12 12.00 5.06 -18.00
C HIS A 12 13.38 5.45 -17.50
N ARG A 13 13.56 5.35 -16.18
CA ARG A 13 14.85 5.55 -15.54
C ARG A 13 15.28 4.33 -14.77
N GLU A 14 16.27 3.64 -15.28
CA GLU A 14 16.86 2.47 -14.66
C GLU A 14 18.06 2.90 -13.81
N VAL A 15 18.04 2.50 -12.53
CA VAL A 15 19.16 2.75 -11.61
C VAL A 15 20.37 1.93 -12.06
N GLY A 16 21.53 2.57 -12.09
CA GLY A 16 22.78 2.01 -12.61
C GLY A 16 23.02 2.29 -14.12
N THR A 17 21.98 2.69 -14.86
CA THR A 17 22.09 3.04 -16.28
C THR A 17 21.79 4.51 -16.53
N HIS A 18 20.65 5.01 -16.01
CA HIS A 18 20.16 6.37 -16.26
C HIS A 18 20.27 7.28 -15.03
N ALA A 19 20.42 6.71 -13.84
CA ALA A 19 20.60 7.40 -12.57
C ALA A 19 21.39 6.51 -11.60
N ASN A 20 22.07 7.12 -10.61
CA ASN A 20 22.83 6.34 -9.63
C ASN A 20 21.93 5.74 -8.54
N THR A 21 20.83 6.42 -8.19
CA THR A 21 19.90 5.99 -7.14
C THR A 21 18.45 6.31 -7.51
N PHE A 22 17.50 5.64 -6.86
CA PHE A 22 16.06 5.97 -6.98
C PHE A 22 15.77 7.40 -6.53
N ALA A 23 16.37 7.83 -5.41
CA ALA A 23 16.19 9.19 -4.89
C ALA A 23 16.66 10.27 -5.87
N GLU A 24 17.79 10.03 -6.55
CA GLU A 24 18.33 10.94 -7.57
C GLU A 24 17.42 11.01 -8.80
N ALA A 25 17.00 9.85 -9.31
CA ALA A 25 16.07 9.76 -10.44
C ALA A 25 14.76 10.49 -10.14
N LEU A 26 14.19 10.26 -8.95
CA LEU A 26 12.94 10.84 -8.53
C LEU A 26 13.04 12.37 -8.32
N ARG A 27 14.15 12.85 -7.74
CA ARG A 27 14.40 14.29 -7.59
C ARG A 27 14.54 14.99 -8.95
N ALA A 28 15.15 14.33 -9.93
CA ALA A 28 15.26 14.85 -11.27
C ALA A 28 13.90 14.91 -11.97
N SER A 29 13.05 13.87 -11.81
CA SER A 29 11.73 13.81 -12.41
C SER A 29 10.80 14.95 -11.97
N LEU A 30 10.95 15.47 -10.74
CA LEU A 30 10.17 16.62 -10.26
C LEU A 30 10.35 17.91 -11.10
N ARG A 31 11.39 17.97 -11.91
CA ARG A 31 11.67 19.11 -12.81
C ARG A 31 11.18 18.88 -14.23
N GLU A 32 10.56 17.75 -14.49
CA GLU A 32 10.07 17.32 -15.80
C GLU A 32 8.54 17.37 -15.90
N ASP A 33 7.89 17.91 -14.85
CA ASP A 33 6.45 18.08 -14.75
C ASP A 33 5.65 16.78 -15.02
N PRO A 34 5.95 15.68 -14.29
CA PRO A 34 5.25 14.43 -14.50
C PRO A 34 3.86 14.45 -13.87
N ASP A 35 2.85 13.98 -14.58
CA ASP A 35 1.51 13.75 -14.03
C ASP A 35 1.49 12.53 -13.10
N ILE A 36 2.21 11.47 -13.50
CA ILE A 36 2.23 10.18 -12.82
C ILE A 36 3.67 9.70 -12.65
N VAL A 37 4.02 9.27 -11.46
CA VAL A 37 5.32 8.68 -11.14
C VAL A 37 5.15 7.29 -10.58
N LEU A 38 5.83 6.30 -11.15
CA LEU A 38 5.93 4.94 -10.59
C LEU A 38 7.33 4.73 -10.01
N VAL A 39 7.41 4.58 -8.70
CA VAL A 39 8.64 4.21 -7.98
C VAL A 39 8.65 2.70 -7.82
N GLY A 40 9.56 2.03 -8.50
CA GLY A 40 9.63 0.56 -8.53
C GLY A 40 9.77 -0.05 -7.14
N GLU A 41 10.50 0.62 -6.23
CA GLU A 41 10.64 0.20 -4.84
C GLU A 41 11.05 1.36 -3.93
N MET A 42 10.39 1.47 -2.77
CA MET A 42 10.69 2.46 -1.73
C MET A 42 11.35 1.78 -0.51
N ARG A 43 12.69 1.73 -0.48
CA ARG A 43 13.45 1.05 0.59
C ARG A 43 14.11 2.00 1.57
N ASP A 44 14.57 3.14 1.09
CA ASP A 44 15.39 4.08 1.84
C ASP A 44 14.65 5.39 2.10
N LEU A 45 15.15 6.12 3.11
CA LEU A 45 14.61 7.39 3.56
C LEU A 45 14.50 8.42 2.42
N ASP A 46 15.56 8.56 1.63
CA ASP A 46 15.64 9.59 0.60
C ASP A 46 14.63 9.32 -0.52
N THR A 47 14.48 8.06 -0.94
CA THR A 47 13.48 7.65 -1.93
C THR A 47 12.06 7.91 -1.41
N ILE A 48 11.74 7.51 -0.16
CA ILE A 48 10.43 7.73 0.45
C ILE A 48 10.14 9.22 0.58
N TYR A 49 11.10 10.02 1.07
CA TYR A 49 10.93 11.46 1.20
C TYR A 49 10.62 12.14 -0.14
N ASN A 50 11.39 11.83 -1.18
CA ASN A 50 11.18 12.40 -2.51
C ASN A 50 9.87 11.94 -3.15
N ALA A 51 9.40 10.71 -2.86
CA ALA A 51 8.10 10.22 -3.31
C ALA A 51 6.94 11.00 -2.67
N ILE A 52 7.00 11.24 -1.36
CA ILE A 52 6.01 12.08 -0.65
C ILE A 52 6.05 13.51 -1.19
N LYS A 53 7.24 14.07 -1.42
CA LYS A 53 7.40 15.39 -2.02
C LYS A 53 6.80 15.49 -3.42
N ALA A 54 7.00 14.48 -4.27
CA ALA A 54 6.38 14.42 -5.59
C ALA A 54 4.83 14.46 -5.49
N ALA A 55 4.27 13.70 -4.54
CA ALA A 55 2.83 13.69 -4.30
C ALA A 55 2.31 15.04 -3.79
N GLU A 56 3.05 15.73 -2.91
CA GLU A 56 2.70 17.08 -2.44
C GLU A 56 2.70 18.13 -3.54
N THR A 57 3.56 17.97 -4.56
CA THR A 57 3.62 18.90 -5.70
C THR A 57 2.57 18.63 -6.76
N GLY A 58 1.72 17.62 -6.58
CA GLY A 58 0.56 17.34 -7.42
C GLY A 58 0.65 16.09 -8.30
N ALA A 59 1.81 15.41 -8.36
CA ALA A 59 1.94 14.17 -9.10
C ALA A 59 1.18 13.02 -8.42
N LEU A 60 0.58 12.13 -9.22
CA LEU A 60 0.09 10.86 -8.72
C LEU A 60 1.26 9.87 -8.60
N VAL A 61 1.63 9.54 -7.37
CA VAL A 61 2.78 8.65 -7.11
C VAL A 61 2.31 7.26 -6.75
N PHE A 62 2.74 6.27 -7.52
CA PHE A 62 2.65 4.85 -7.18
C PHE A 62 3.98 4.39 -6.60
N GLY A 63 3.96 3.89 -5.37
CA GLY A 63 5.14 3.34 -4.71
C GLY A 63 4.90 1.91 -4.25
N THR A 64 5.91 1.06 -4.34
CA THR A 64 5.82 -0.32 -3.82
C THR A 64 6.65 -0.49 -2.55
N LEU A 65 6.07 -1.21 -1.60
CA LEU A 65 6.69 -1.62 -0.35
C LEU A 65 6.43 -3.10 -0.10
N HIS A 66 7.29 -3.75 0.69
CA HIS A 66 7.12 -5.15 1.07
C HIS A 66 6.38 -5.26 2.40
N THR A 67 5.08 -5.00 2.38
CA THR A 67 4.18 -5.07 3.55
C THR A 67 2.92 -5.83 3.21
N ASN A 68 2.29 -6.45 4.20
CA ASN A 68 1.11 -7.29 4.05
C ASN A 68 -0.17 -6.69 4.66
N SER A 69 -0.13 -5.41 5.09
CA SER A 69 -1.30 -4.67 5.55
C SER A 69 -1.12 -3.18 5.40
N ALA A 70 -2.23 -2.44 5.34
CA ALA A 70 -2.23 -0.99 5.23
C ALA A 70 -1.59 -0.32 6.46
N ALA A 71 -1.90 -0.80 7.66
CA ALA A 71 -1.30 -0.29 8.90
C ALA A 71 0.23 -0.43 8.87
N LYS A 72 0.74 -1.62 8.56
CA LYS A 72 2.19 -1.87 8.45
C LYS A 72 2.85 -1.05 7.33
N THR A 73 2.11 -0.75 6.27
CA THR A 73 2.61 0.13 5.19
C THR A 73 2.85 1.54 5.72
N ILE A 74 1.88 2.11 6.44
CA ILE A 74 2.00 3.44 7.04
C ILE A 74 3.15 3.47 8.05
N ASP A 75 3.19 2.50 8.98
CA ASP A 75 4.27 2.41 9.97
C ASP A 75 5.63 2.28 9.27
N ARG A 76 5.76 1.41 8.26
CA ARG A 76 7.02 1.22 7.52
C ARG A 76 7.52 2.50 6.85
N ILE A 77 6.63 3.30 6.28
CA ILE A 77 6.99 4.59 5.68
C ILE A 77 7.55 5.55 6.75
N ILE A 78 6.92 5.59 7.91
CA ILE A 78 7.27 6.53 8.99
C ILE A 78 8.53 6.09 9.72
N ASP A 79 8.66 4.81 10.03
CA ASP A 79 9.74 4.26 10.88
C ASP A 79 11.13 4.30 10.22
N VAL A 80 11.19 4.48 8.90
CA VAL A 80 12.46 4.72 8.19
C VAL A 80 13.10 6.04 8.62
N PHE A 81 12.30 7.01 9.10
CA PHE A 81 12.78 8.34 9.47
C PHE A 81 13.20 8.40 10.93
N PRO A 82 14.24 9.21 11.26
CA PRO A 82 14.59 9.51 12.65
C PRO A 82 13.41 10.08 13.41
N ALA A 83 13.28 9.75 14.70
CA ALA A 83 12.15 10.16 15.55
C ALA A 83 11.80 11.66 15.48
N LYS A 84 12.82 12.52 15.38
CA LYS A 84 12.64 13.99 15.27
C LYS A 84 11.93 14.43 13.97
N GLN A 85 11.90 13.58 12.94
CA GLN A 85 11.31 13.88 11.64
C GLN A 85 9.94 13.21 11.46
N GLN A 86 9.62 12.20 12.26
CA GLN A 86 8.43 11.39 12.06
C GLN A 86 7.12 12.19 12.08
N ASP A 87 6.99 13.18 12.97
CA ASP A 87 5.78 14.01 13.02
C ASP A 87 5.58 14.83 11.73
N THR A 88 6.68 15.36 11.18
CA THR A 88 6.63 16.06 9.88
C THR A 88 6.22 15.12 8.76
N ILE A 89 6.79 13.91 8.72
CA ILE A 89 6.45 12.91 7.72
C ILE A 89 5.01 12.43 7.87
N ARG A 90 4.50 12.25 9.10
CA ARG A 90 3.08 11.95 9.35
C ARG A 90 2.17 13.03 8.78
N ALA A 91 2.49 14.29 9.00
CA ALA A 91 1.72 15.42 8.47
C ALA A 91 1.69 15.37 6.93
N MET A 92 2.86 15.28 6.28
CA MET A 92 2.98 15.22 4.82
C MET A 92 2.23 14.01 4.23
N LEU A 93 2.45 12.82 4.80
CA LEU A 93 1.80 11.58 4.35
C LEU A 93 0.28 11.65 4.53
N SER A 94 -0.20 12.23 5.64
CA SER A 94 -1.63 12.34 5.95
C SER A 94 -2.43 13.13 4.90
N GLU A 95 -1.78 14.03 4.18
CA GLU A 95 -2.39 14.89 3.16
C GLU A 95 -2.22 14.30 1.74
N SER A 96 -1.10 13.62 1.51
CA SER A 96 -0.76 13.12 0.17
C SER A 96 -1.30 11.72 -0.12
N ILE A 97 -1.44 10.84 0.87
CA ILE A 97 -1.84 9.45 0.65
C ILE A 97 -3.28 9.34 0.12
N LYS A 98 -3.47 8.55 -0.93
CA LYS A 98 -4.78 8.30 -1.56
C LYS A 98 -5.31 6.90 -1.30
N ALA A 99 -4.46 5.90 -1.39
CA ALA A 99 -4.85 4.51 -1.17
C ALA A 99 -3.65 3.66 -0.74
N VAL A 100 -3.93 2.54 -0.09
CA VAL A 100 -2.97 1.45 0.15
C VAL A 100 -3.63 0.15 -0.29
N VAL A 101 -2.92 -0.61 -1.13
CA VAL A 101 -3.33 -1.96 -1.54
C VAL A 101 -2.24 -2.92 -1.06
N ALA A 102 -2.55 -3.70 -0.02
CA ALA A 102 -1.68 -4.78 0.41
C ALA A 102 -2.13 -6.10 -0.24
N GLN A 103 -1.18 -6.91 -0.67
CA GLN A 103 -1.45 -8.13 -1.42
C GLN A 103 -0.71 -9.32 -0.83
N LEU A 104 -1.39 -10.46 -0.78
CA LEU A 104 -0.79 -11.77 -0.56
C LEU A 104 -1.15 -12.72 -1.71
N LEU A 105 -0.26 -13.67 -2.00
CA LEU A 105 -0.50 -14.74 -2.95
C LEU A 105 -0.67 -16.06 -2.20
N LEU A 106 -1.88 -16.57 -2.17
CA LEU A 106 -2.26 -17.77 -1.44
C LEU A 106 -2.24 -19.00 -2.34
N LYS A 107 -2.01 -20.17 -1.75
CA LYS A 107 -2.12 -21.46 -2.43
C LYS A 107 -3.59 -21.74 -2.75
N LYS A 108 -3.88 -22.00 -4.01
CA LYS A 108 -5.24 -22.30 -4.48
C LYS A 108 -5.51 -23.80 -4.38
N ILE A 109 -6.75 -24.18 -4.01
CA ILE A 109 -7.24 -25.55 -4.13
C ILE A 109 -7.18 -25.95 -5.60
N GLY A 110 -6.63 -27.12 -5.89
CA GLY A 110 -6.44 -27.59 -7.27
C GLY A 110 -5.18 -27.09 -7.97
N GLY A 111 -4.35 -26.30 -7.27
CA GLY A 111 -3.05 -25.83 -7.75
C GLY A 111 -3.03 -24.39 -8.22
N GLY A 112 -1.82 -23.85 -8.38
CA GLY A 112 -1.60 -22.42 -8.68
C GLY A 112 -1.75 -21.52 -7.45
N ARG A 113 -1.91 -20.21 -7.70
CA ARG A 113 -2.05 -19.19 -6.67
C ARG A 113 -3.24 -18.28 -6.95
N VAL A 114 -3.81 -17.72 -5.90
CA VAL A 114 -4.85 -16.68 -5.96
C VAL A 114 -4.39 -15.50 -5.13
N ALA A 115 -4.60 -14.28 -5.64
CA ALA A 115 -4.30 -13.06 -4.90
C ALA A 115 -5.44 -12.73 -3.94
N VAL A 116 -5.08 -12.27 -2.75
CA VAL A 116 -5.98 -11.64 -1.78
C VAL A 116 -5.46 -10.25 -1.47
N HIS A 117 -6.37 -9.29 -1.33
CA HIS A 117 -6.02 -7.88 -1.15
C HIS A 117 -6.72 -7.30 0.08
N GLU A 118 -5.96 -6.50 0.83
CA GLU A 118 -6.50 -5.49 1.72
C GLU A 118 -6.47 -4.15 0.99
N ILE A 119 -7.58 -3.42 1.01
CA ILE A 119 -7.74 -2.16 0.28
C ILE A 119 -8.18 -1.07 1.24
N LEU A 120 -7.36 -0.05 1.37
CA LEU A 120 -7.64 1.18 2.08
C LEU A 120 -7.74 2.31 1.05
N ILE A 121 -8.79 3.13 1.15
CA ILE A 121 -8.97 4.36 0.37
C ILE A 121 -9.04 5.52 1.36
N SER A 122 -8.22 6.55 1.14
CA SER A 122 -8.22 7.73 1.99
C SER A 122 -9.51 8.54 1.77
N GLN A 123 -10.31 8.64 2.83
CA GLN A 123 -11.52 9.46 2.91
C GLN A 123 -11.39 10.46 4.07
N ALA A 124 -12.41 11.29 4.26
CA ALA A 124 -12.45 12.22 5.38
C ALA A 124 -12.21 11.51 6.73
N GLY A 125 -11.33 12.06 7.54
CA GLY A 125 -10.95 11.49 8.85
C GLY A 125 -9.73 10.59 8.84
N PHE A 126 -9.32 10.00 7.70
CA PHE A 126 -8.12 9.15 7.64
C PHE A 126 -6.83 9.93 7.94
N SER A 127 -6.75 11.16 7.46
CA SER A 127 -5.61 12.05 7.74
C SER A 127 -5.34 12.22 9.24
N ASN A 128 -6.37 12.27 10.07
CA ASN A 128 -6.22 12.39 11.51
C ASN A 128 -5.63 11.12 12.13
N ILE A 129 -6.03 9.93 11.64
CA ILE A 129 -5.48 8.65 12.11
C ILE A 129 -3.96 8.60 11.89
N ILE A 130 -3.48 9.04 10.72
CA ILE A 130 -2.05 9.10 10.41
C ILE A 130 -1.35 10.16 11.27
N ARG A 131 -1.90 11.38 11.33
CA ARG A 131 -1.29 12.51 12.03
C ARG A 131 -1.12 12.24 13.52
N GLU A 132 -2.11 11.56 14.12
CA GLU A 132 -2.08 11.21 15.54
C GLU A 132 -1.33 9.88 15.82
N GLY A 133 -0.81 9.21 14.80
CA GLY A 133 -0.10 7.93 14.94
C GLY A 133 -0.99 6.77 15.41
N LYS A 134 -2.31 6.86 15.20
CA LYS A 134 -3.28 5.84 15.63
C LYS A 134 -3.44 4.71 14.61
N THR A 135 -2.32 4.14 14.15
CA THR A 135 -2.32 3.10 13.09
C THR A 135 -3.10 1.85 13.48
N SER A 136 -3.26 1.57 14.78
CA SER A 136 -4.13 0.48 15.27
C SER A 136 -5.61 0.66 14.90
N GLN A 137 -6.06 1.87 14.59
CA GLN A 137 -7.44 2.16 14.18
C GLN A 137 -7.69 1.93 12.69
N ILE A 138 -6.64 1.69 11.89
CA ILE A 138 -6.74 1.57 10.43
C ILE A 138 -7.65 0.40 10.03
N ASN A 139 -7.55 -0.74 10.70
CA ASN A 139 -8.41 -1.89 10.39
C ASN A 139 -9.91 -1.55 10.58
N ASN A 140 -10.26 -0.89 11.67
CA ASN A 140 -11.64 -0.45 11.93
C ASN A 140 -12.08 0.58 10.87
N TYR A 141 -11.20 1.49 10.48
CA TYR A 141 -11.46 2.46 9.43
C TYR A 141 -11.77 1.78 8.10
N ILE A 142 -10.99 0.77 7.69
CA ILE A 142 -11.24 -0.01 6.47
C ILE A 142 -12.61 -0.70 6.54
N GLN A 143 -12.98 -1.28 7.70
CA GLN A 143 -14.29 -1.95 7.90
C GLN A 143 -15.48 -1.02 7.66
N THR A 144 -15.35 0.27 8.00
CA THR A 144 -16.43 1.26 7.81
C THR A 144 -16.56 1.77 6.38
N GLY A 145 -15.57 1.52 5.52
CA GLY A 145 -15.52 2.04 4.15
C GLY A 145 -15.86 1.01 3.06
N LYS A 146 -16.66 -0.02 3.38
CA LYS A 146 -17.04 -1.06 2.39
C LYS A 146 -17.81 -0.50 1.19
N ASP A 147 -18.63 0.50 1.39
CA ASP A 147 -19.44 1.17 0.37
C ASP A 147 -18.59 1.94 -0.66
N VAL A 148 -17.39 2.35 -0.29
CA VAL A 148 -16.43 3.00 -1.20
C VAL A 148 -15.36 2.06 -1.75
N GLY A 149 -15.52 0.74 -1.53
CA GLY A 149 -14.63 -0.28 -2.07
C GLY A 149 -13.45 -0.67 -1.18
N MET A 150 -13.42 -0.23 0.10
CA MET A 150 -12.44 -0.73 1.06
C MET A 150 -12.77 -2.17 1.47
N GLN A 151 -11.72 -2.95 1.73
CA GLN A 151 -11.87 -4.29 2.28
C GLN A 151 -10.70 -4.65 3.18
N THR A 152 -10.97 -5.32 4.28
CA THR A 152 -9.93 -5.90 5.14
C THR A 152 -9.39 -7.19 4.53
N MET A 153 -8.17 -7.58 4.94
CA MET A 153 -7.60 -8.87 4.54
C MET A 153 -8.55 -10.02 4.92
N ASP A 154 -9.11 -10.01 6.13
CA ASP A 154 -9.97 -11.08 6.63
C ASP A 154 -11.29 -11.17 5.86
N SER A 155 -11.92 -10.05 5.49
CA SER A 155 -13.13 -10.08 4.67
C SER A 155 -12.87 -10.62 3.25
N ALA A 156 -11.71 -10.34 2.69
CA ALA A 156 -11.30 -10.89 1.41
C ALA A 156 -11.00 -12.39 1.48
N LEU A 157 -10.43 -12.87 2.61
CA LEU A 157 -10.21 -14.29 2.87
C LEU A 157 -11.53 -15.05 2.98
N VAL A 158 -12.53 -14.49 3.67
CA VAL A 158 -13.87 -15.07 3.76
C VAL A 158 -14.43 -15.33 2.36
N LYS A 159 -14.36 -14.35 1.48
CA LYS A 159 -14.84 -14.50 0.11
C LYS A 159 -14.12 -15.62 -0.66
N LEU A 160 -12.79 -15.74 -0.51
CA LEU A 160 -12.04 -16.82 -1.15
C LEU A 160 -12.39 -18.21 -0.58
N LEU A 161 -12.76 -18.30 0.71
CA LEU A 161 -13.26 -19.53 1.34
C LEU A 161 -14.65 -19.89 0.82
N GLU A 162 -15.58 -18.92 0.75
CA GLU A 162 -16.93 -19.10 0.20
C GLU A 162 -16.90 -19.54 -1.26
N ASP A 163 -16.00 -18.96 -2.06
CA ASP A 163 -15.79 -19.31 -3.46
C ASP A 163 -15.06 -20.67 -3.64
N GLY A 164 -14.64 -21.33 -2.54
CA GLY A 164 -13.92 -22.60 -2.57
C GLY A 164 -12.55 -22.52 -3.23
N LEU A 165 -11.94 -21.35 -3.28
CA LEU A 165 -10.64 -21.11 -3.91
C LEU A 165 -9.46 -21.44 -3.00
N ILE A 166 -9.62 -21.32 -1.68
CA ILE A 166 -8.62 -21.66 -0.66
C ILE A 166 -9.24 -22.54 0.42
N ASP A 167 -8.41 -23.28 1.14
CA ASP A 167 -8.85 -24.05 2.29
C ASP A 167 -8.71 -23.27 3.62
N LYS A 168 -9.32 -23.80 4.67
CA LYS A 168 -9.29 -23.20 6.02
C LYS A 168 -7.85 -23.08 6.56
N ALA A 169 -6.99 -24.06 6.28
CA ALA A 169 -5.60 -24.04 6.75
C ALA A 169 -4.84 -22.85 6.12
N THR A 170 -4.99 -22.64 4.81
CA THR A 170 -4.39 -21.50 4.12
C THR A 170 -4.92 -20.15 4.66
N ALA A 171 -6.22 -20.04 4.92
CA ALA A 171 -6.79 -18.82 5.49
C ALA A 171 -6.26 -18.55 6.91
N LYS A 172 -6.15 -19.59 7.74
CA LYS A 172 -5.63 -19.50 9.11
C LYS A 172 -4.20 -18.98 9.20
N GLU A 173 -3.33 -19.35 8.24
CA GLU A 173 -1.93 -18.92 8.20
C GLU A 173 -1.78 -17.40 8.04
N VAL A 174 -2.76 -16.73 7.43
CA VAL A 174 -2.63 -15.33 7.02
C VAL A 174 -3.69 -14.40 7.60
N CYS A 175 -4.72 -14.92 8.26
CA CYS A 175 -5.75 -14.09 8.87
C CYS A 175 -5.18 -13.21 9.99
N HIS A 176 -5.67 -12.00 10.09
CA HIS A 176 -5.29 -11.07 11.15
C HIS A 176 -6.16 -11.25 12.40
N ASP A 177 -7.45 -11.51 12.21
CA ASP A 177 -8.42 -11.74 13.29
C ASP A 177 -9.22 -13.01 13.05
N PRO A 178 -8.87 -14.12 13.74
CA PRO A 178 -9.62 -15.38 13.67
C PRO A 178 -11.09 -15.26 14.09
N ILE A 179 -11.43 -14.27 14.92
CA ILE A 179 -12.83 -14.05 15.38
C ILE A 179 -13.67 -13.61 14.19
N THR A 180 -13.15 -12.77 13.33
CA THR A 180 -13.83 -12.34 12.10
C THR A 180 -14.19 -13.55 11.24
N LEU A 181 -13.27 -14.49 10.99
CA LEU A 181 -13.56 -15.67 10.18
C LEU A 181 -14.62 -16.57 10.83
N ARG A 182 -14.58 -16.71 12.17
CA ARG A 182 -15.63 -17.48 12.91
C ARG A 182 -17.01 -16.85 12.78
N SER A 183 -17.12 -15.53 12.80
CA SER A 183 -18.40 -14.84 12.64
C SER A 183 -19.09 -15.11 11.30
N TYR A 184 -18.30 -15.51 10.29
CA TYR A 184 -18.78 -15.98 8.98
C TYR A 184 -18.95 -17.51 8.89
N GLY A 185 -18.88 -18.23 10.02
CA GLY A 185 -19.09 -19.68 10.06
C GLY A 185 -17.86 -20.53 9.71
N PHE A 186 -16.69 -19.91 9.64
CA PHE A 186 -15.44 -20.63 9.39
C PHE A 186 -14.69 -20.84 10.72
N ASP A 187 -14.94 -21.98 11.37
CA ASP A 187 -14.13 -22.44 12.50
C ASP A 187 -12.73 -22.85 11.98
N LEU A 188 -11.70 -22.13 12.46
CA LEU A 188 -10.30 -22.31 12.08
C LEU A 188 -9.54 -23.20 13.06
#